data_6929bb9b0e15dff646f9606c2de207d2
#
_entry.id   6929bb9b0e15dff646f9606c2de207d2
#
_cell.length_a   1.000
_cell.length_b   1.000
_cell.length_c   1.000
_cell.angle_alpha   90.00
_cell.angle_beta   90.00
_cell.angle_gamma   90.00
#
_symmetry.space_group_name_H-M   'P 1'
#
loop_
_entity.id
_entity.type
_entity.pdbx_description
1 polymer ?
#
loop_
_entity_poly.entity_id
_entity_poly.type
_entity_poly.pdbx_seq_one_letter_code
_entity_poly.pdbx_strand_id
1 'polypeptide(L)'
;MKAAKALKEKGETPEELLRSIKENEAAVAEAQRTVDAWKAIVGEKSHREEAAKAEAERIATEKAEAERKAAEERERAEAEEEARVEAERKAEEERKTEEEERKERDENGQPFVVSSDGTTTFGEITEDTGLTVAPIKLSEGVADEMGNGYGLRHIEARHGDQIRKAGFSSVEEFVKYVASNYDKHNIKIGKKRANGVETYLIQAEDEHSNVLYVELSKDGSYWVSRNLVGISI
;
A
#
# COMPACT_ATOMS: atom_id res chain seq x y z
N MET A 1 96.43 42.24 -34.20
CA MET A 1 96.77 43.10 -35.37
C MET A 1 95.66 43.25 -36.43
N LYS A 2 94.73 42.28 -36.59
CA LYS A 2 93.62 42.36 -37.59
C LYS A 2 92.56 43.42 -37.24
N ALA A 3 92.26 43.65 -35.97
CA ALA A 3 91.24 44.61 -35.55
C ALA A 3 91.72 46.09 -35.77
N ALA A 4 93.02 46.38 -35.57
CA ALA A 4 93.58 47.70 -35.81
C ALA A 4 93.64 48.10 -37.32
N LYS A 5 93.66 47.07 -38.20
CA LYS A 5 93.69 47.32 -39.65
C LYS A 5 92.30 47.60 -40.18
N ALA A 6 91.22 46.95 -39.60
CA ALA A 6 89.83 47.24 -39.94
C ALA A 6 89.38 48.62 -39.47
N LEU A 7 89.89 49.10 -38.35
CA LEU A 7 89.61 50.42 -37.82
C LEU A 7 90.15 51.53 -38.74
N LYS A 8 91.35 51.32 -39.35
CA LYS A 8 91.94 52.31 -40.26
C LYS A 8 91.21 52.41 -41.60
N GLU A 9 90.53 51.39 -42.00
CA GLU A 9 89.69 51.36 -43.24
C GLU A 9 88.32 52.09 -43.13
N LYS A 10 87.74 52.22 -41.92
CA LYS A 10 86.51 52.93 -41.69
C LYS A 10 86.64 54.38 -41.30
N GLY A 11 87.85 54.90 -41.05
CA GLY A 11 88.07 56.26 -40.70
C GLY A 11 87.54 56.70 -39.31
N GLU A 12 87.19 55.74 -38.47
CA GLU A 12 86.67 56.02 -37.11
C GLU A 12 87.84 56.23 -36.14
N THR A 13 87.68 57.21 -35.28
CA THR A 13 88.64 57.45 -34.21
C THR A 13 88.45 56.46 -33.07
N PRO A 14 89.47 56.14 -32.26
CA PRO A 14 89.34 55.27 -31.12
C PRO A 14 88.27 55.73 -30.12
N GLU A 15 88.04 57.04 -30.04
CA GLU A 15 87.01 57.64 -29.16
C GLU A 15 85.62 57.41 -29.70
N GLU A 16 85.40 57.48 -31.02
CA GLU A 16 84.09 57.15 -31.65
C GLU A 16 83.78 55.68 -31.50
N LEU A 17 84.74 54.81 -31.60
CA LEU A 17 84.56 53.39 -31.37
C LEU A 17 84.15 53.05 -29.93
N LEU A 18 84.86 53.69 -28.98
CA LEU A 18 84.51 53.54 -27.55
C LEU A 18 83.07 54.03 -27.24
N ARG A 19 82.72 55.13 -27.92
CA ARG A 19 81.38 55.67 -27.79
C ARG A 19 80.29 54.66 -28.35
N SER A 20 80.53 54.17 -29.53
CA SER A 20 79.63 53.13 -30.17
C SER A 20 79.55 51.86 -29.35
N ILE A 21 80.65 51.43 -28.75
CA ILE A 21 80.64 50.26 -27.83
C ILE A 21 79.77 50.57 -26.61
N LYS A 22 79.91 51.69 -25.97
CA LYS A 22 79.09 52.10 -24.81
C LYS A 22 77.61 52.24 -25.15
N GLU A 23 77.26 52.78 -26.31
CA GLU A 23 75.92 52.92 -26.81
C GLU A 23 75.30 51.52 -27.07
N ASN A 24 76.07 50.59 -27.68
CA ASN A 24 75.61 49.21 -27.90
C ASN A 24 75.47 48.45 -26.57
N GLU A 25 76.40 48.63 -25.63
CA GLU A 25 76.27 48.03 -24.28
C GLU A 25 74.98 48.50 -23.55
N ALA A 26 74.73 49.83 -23.67
CA ALA A 26 73.49 50.40 -23.11
C ALA A 26 72.24 49.87 -23.77
N ALA A 27 72.23 49.75 -25.11
CA ALA A 27 71.11 49.16 -25.87
C ALA A 27 70.86 47.65 -25.51
N VAL A 28 71.93 46.87 -25.37
CA VAL A 28 71.89 45.52 -24.95
C VAL A 28 71.28 45.36 -23.52
N ALA A 29 71.76 46.27 -22.62
CA ALA A 29 71.25 46.27 -21.25
C ALA A 29 69.73 46.64 -21.18
N GLU A 30 69.28 47.56 -22.03
CA GLU A 30 67.86 47.89 -22.14
C GLU A 30 67.03 46.81 -22.74
N ALA A 31 67.53 46.18 -23.81
CA ALA A 31 66.83 44.97 -24.39
C ALA A 31 66.73 43.82 -23.37
N GLN A 32 67.79 43.61 -22.59
CA GLN A 32 67.74 42.58 -21.53
C GLN A 32 66.66 42.88 -20.47
N ARG A 33 66.58 44.11 -20.00
CA ARG A 33 65.53 44.55 -19.06
C ARG A 33 64.16 44.38 -19.61
N THR A 34 63.93 44.63 -20.89
CA THR A 34 62.69 44.43 -21.57
C THR A 34 62.31 42.90 -21.62
N VAL A 35 63.29 42.08 -21.95
CA VAL A 35 63.07 40.58 -21.97
C VAL A 35 62.75 40.08 -20.56
N ASP A 36 63.39 40.52 -19.53
CA ASP A 36 63.17 40.09 -18.16
C ASP A 36 61.78 40.55 -17.64
N ALA A 37 61.34 41.76 -18.00
CA ALA A 37 59.99 42.24 -17.74
C ALA A 37 58.91 41.38 -18.46
N TRP A 38 59.13 41.07 -19.71
CA TRP A 38 58.25 40.18 -20.45
C TRP A 38 58.19 38.79 -19.84
N LYS A 39 59.34 38.21 -19.42
CA LYS A 39 59.31 36.86 -18.71
C LYS A 39 58.53 36.92 -17.41
N ALA A 40 58.63 38.01 -16.64
CA ALA A 40 57.84 38.17 -15.41
C ALA A 40 56.34 38.23 -15.70
N ILE A 41 55.93 39.00 -16.70
CA ILE A 41 54.49 39.08 -17.11
C ILE A 41 53.95 37.75 -17.60
N VAL A 42 54.74 37.05 -18.44
CA VAL A 42 54.33 35.72 -18.94
C VAL A 42 54.22 34.70 -17.79
N GLY A 43 55.18 34.74 -16.83
CA GLY A 43 55.12 33.89 -15.65
C GLY A 43 53.88 34.16 -14.78
N GLU A 44 53.58 35.42 -14.49
CA GLU A 44 52.36 35.79 -13.75
C GLU A 44 51.08 35.36 -14.47
N LYS A 45 51.02 35.51 -15.79
CA LYS A 45 49.87 35.07 -16.59
C LYS A 45 49.68 33.56 -16.51
N SER A 46 50.77 32.77 -16.67
CA SER A 46 50.72 31.31 -16.54
C SER A 46 50.23 30.88 -15.16
N HIS A 47 50.74 31.48 -14.09
CA HIS A 47 50.27 31.16 -12.73
C HIS A 47 48.79 31.50 -12.49
N ARG A 48 48.31 32.59 -13.07
CA ARG A 48 46.88 32.96 -12.99
C ARG A 48 46.00 31.99 -13.76
N GLU A 49 46.44 31.53 -14.94
CA GLU A 49 45.72 30.55 -15.73
C GLU A 49 45.67 29.17 -15.04
N GLU A 50 46.78 28.74 -14.44
CA GLU A 50 46.83 27.50 -13.63
C GLU A 50 45.91 27.56 -12.40
N ALA A 51 45.95 28.70 -11.66
CA ALA A 51 45.09 28.91 -10.51
C ALA A 51 43.59 28.92 -10.88
N ALA A 52 43.24 29.59 -11.99
CA ALA A 52 41.87 29.61 -12.49
C ALA A 52 41.38 28.22 -12.93
N LYS A 53 42.27 27.41 -13.55
CA LYS A 53 41.94 26.02 -13.94
C LYS A 53 41.75 25.13 -12.71
N ALA A 54 42.61 25.25 -11.71
CA ALA A 54 42.46 24.48 -10.45
C ALA A 54 41.19 24.86 -9.69
N GLU A 55 40.82 26.13 -9.67
CA GLU A 55 39.58 26.59 -9.04
C GLU A 55 38.32 26.09 -9.81
N ALA A 56 38.33 26.12 -11.13
CA ALA A 56 37.26 25.57 -11.96
C ALA A 56 37.09 24.06 -11.77
N GLU A 57 38.19 23.33 -11.64
CA GLU A 57 38.15 21.88 -11.36
C GLU A 57 37.60 21.58 -9.96
N ARG A 58 37.98 22.39 -8.96
CA ARG A 58 37.40 22.29 -7.61
C ARG A 58 35.90 22.53 -7.60
N ILE A 59 35.42 23.57 -8.26
CA ILE A 59 33.99 23.89 -8.38
C ILE A 59 33.25 22.79 -9.11
N ALA A 60 33.83 22.22 -10.18
CA ALA A 60 33.23 21.13 -10.93
C ALA A 60 33.10 19.85 -10.08
N THR A 61 34.13 19.50 -9.30
CA THR A 61 34.07 18.32 -8.39
C THR A 61 33.08 18.53 -7.26
N GLU A 62 33.05 19.70 -6.66
CA GLU A 62 32.08 20.01 -5.59
C GLU A 62 30.63 19.96 -6.10
N LYS A 63 30.40 20.49 -7.30
CA LYS A 63 29.09 20.42 -7.94
C LYS A 63 28.67 18.95 -8.26
N ALA A 64 29.59 18.16 -8.80
CA ALA A 64 29.33 16.76 -9.09
C ALA A 64 29.03 15.93 -7.80
N GLU A 65 29.73 16.20 -6.71
CA GLU A 65 29.45 15.58 -5.41
C GLU A 65 28.08 16.00 -4.84
N ALA A 66 27.73 17.27 -4.98
CA ALA A 66 26.42 17.77 -4.54
C ALA A 66 25.28 17.16 -5.35
N GLU A 67 25.43 17.05 -6.67
CA GLU A 67 24.45 16.39 -7.54
C GLU A 67 24.30 14.89 -7.21
N ARG A 68 25.41 14.19 -6.94
CA ARG A 68 25.37 12.80 -6.53
C ARG A 68 24.62 12.59 -5.21
N LYS A 69 24.93 13.42 -4.20
CA LYS A 69 24.25 13.37 -2.91
C LYS A 69 22.74 13.66 -3.04
N ALA A 70 22.38 14.64 -3.85
CA ALA A 70 20.98 14.95 -4.11
C ALA A 70 20.26 13.82 -4.87
N ALA A 71 20.93 13.11 -5.76
CA ALA A 71 20.38 11.94 -6.44
C ALA A 71 20.17 10.77 -5.48
N GLU A 72 21.15 10.46 -4.63
CA GLU A 72 21.07 9.42 -3.60
C GLU A 72 19.93 9.72 -2.59
N GLU A 73 19.75 10.97 -2.21
CA GLU A 73 18.69 11.38 -1.29
C GLU A 73 17.28 11.22 -1.93
N ARG A 74 17.14 11.55 -3.23
CA ARG A 74 15.90 11.35 -3.98
C ARG A 74 15.57 9.86 -4.12
N GLU A 75 16.52 9.05 -4.51
CA GLU A 75 16.34 7.59 -4.64
C GLU A 75 15.92 6.96 -3.31
N ARG A 76 16.55 7.41 -2.20
CA ARG A 76 16.17 6.96 -0.86
C ARG A 76 14.74 7.39 -0.48
N ALA A 77 14.37 8.63 -0.79
CA ALA A 77 13.03 9.14 -0.50
C ALA A 77 11.96 8.41 -1.33
N GLU A 78 12.24 8.11 -2.60
CA GLU A 78 11.35 7.33 -3.47
C GLU A 78 11.18 5.90 -2.95
N ALA A 79 12.27 5.24 -2.56
CA ALA A 79 12.22 3.89 -2.00
C ALA A 79 11.46 3.83 -0.66
N GLU A 80 11.59 4.84 0.19
CA GLU A 80 10.85 4.95 1.46
C GLU A 80 9.35 5.17 1.22
N GLU A 81 8.99 5.98 0.24
CA GLU A 81 7.59 6.22 -0.15
C GLU A 81 6.96 4.95 -0.76
N GLU A 82 7.67 4.25 -1.64
CA GLU A 82 7.20 2.97 -2.21
C GLU A 82 6.98 1.92 -1.11
N ALA A 83 7.92 1.80 -0.17
CA ALA A 83 7.79 0.88 0.95
C ALA A 83 6.59 1.22 1.85
N ARG A 84 6.31 2.53 2.07
CA ARG A 84 5.15 2.98 2.83
C ARG A 84 3.84 2.63 2.14
N VAL A 85 3.74 2.88 0.83
CA VAL A 85 2.55 2.57 0.03
C VAL A 85 2.29 1.06 -0.01
N GLU A 86 3.34 0.25 -0.15
CA GLU A 86 3.21 -1.21 -0.12
C GLU A 86 2.76 -1.73 1.26
N ALA A 87 3.30 -1.17 2.34
CA ALA A 87 2.89 -1.52 3.70
C ALA A 87 1.42 -1.15 3.98
N GLU A 88 0.97 0.02 3.52
CA GLU A 88 -0.42 0.45 3.65
C GLU A 88 -1.37 -0.46 2.85
N ARG A 89 -0.99 -0.85 1.63
CA ARG A 89 -1.75 -1.79 0.80
C ARG A 89 -1.89 -3.16 1.46
N LYS A 90 -0.79 -3.69 2.05
CA LYS A 90 -0.82 -4.97 2.77
C LYS A 90 -1.71 -4.90 4.01
N ALA A 91 -1.62 -3.83 4.79
CA ALA A 91 -2.47 -3.63 5.96
C ALA A 91 -3.96 -3.48 5.60
N GLU A 92 -4.27 -2.86 4.46
CA GLU A 92 -5.65 -2.79 3.96
C GLU A 92 -6.17 -4.16 3.49
N GLU A 93 -5.33 -4.95 2.83
CA GLU A 93 -5.66 -6.31 2.39
C GLU A 93 -5.88 -7.25 3.58
N GLU A 94 -5.01 -7.20 4.60
CA GLU A 94 -5.19 -7.94 5.86
C GLU A 94 -6.50 -7.55 6.57
N ARG A 95 -6.81 -6.26 6.66
CA ARG A 95 -8.08 -5.80 7.24
C ARG A 95 -9.30 -6.29 6.48
N LYS A 96 -9.23 -6.35 5.13
CA LYS A 96 -10.32 -6.88 4.30
C LYS A 96 -10.51 -8.38 4.51
N THR A 97 -9.43 -9.15 4.60
CA THR A 97 -9.50 -10.59 4.87
C THR A 97 -10.04 -10.86 6.27
N GLU A 98 -9.59 -10.15 7.30
CA GLU A 98 -10.15 -10.26 8.65
C GLU A 98 -11.63 -9.86 8.72
N GLU A 99 -12.04 -8.84 7.97
CA GLU A 99 -13.44 -8.42 7.90
C GLU A 99 -14.30 -9.48 7.16
N GLU A 100 -13.80 -10.08 6.08
CA GLU A 100 -14.47 -11.18 5.38
C GLU A 100 -14.55 -12.43 6.26
N GLU A 101 -13.47 -12.84 6.93
CA GLU A 101 -13.49 -13.95 7.90
C GLU A 101 -14.48 -13.71 9.04
N ARG A 102 -14.63 -12.46 9.49
CA ARG A 102 -15.59 -12.09 10.52
C ARG A 102 -17.04 -12.14 10.03
N LYS A 103 -17.28 -11.82 8.75
CA LYS A 103 -18.60 -11.96 8.12
C LYS A 103 -19.03 -13.40 7.92
N GLU A 104 -18.08 -14.33 7.81
CA GLU A 104 -18.34 -15.77 7.71
C GLU A 104 -18.64 -16.45 9.07
N ARG A 105 -18.68 -15.68 10.17
CA ARG A 105 -18.98 -16.14 11.51
C ARG A 105 -20.15 -15.36 12.11
N ASP A 106 -20.91 -16.02 12.98
CA ASP A 106 -21.95 -15.34 13.74
C ASP A 106 -21.37 -14.43 14.85
N GLU A 107 -22.24 -13.65 15.51
CA GLU A 107 -21.87 -12.72 16.59
C GLU A 107 -21.19 -13.40 17.81
N ASN A 108 -21.28 -14.73 17.91
CA ASN A 108 -20.67 -15.54 18.97
C ASN A 108 -19.41 -16.26 18.48
N GLY A 109 -18.93 -15.92 17.27
CA GLY A 109 -17.73 -16.49 16.66
C GLY A 109 -17.93 -17.90 16.08
N GLN A 110 -19.20 -18.40 15.98
CA GLN A 110 -19.48 -19.71 15.36
C GLN A 110 -19.52 -19.57 13.84
N PRO A 111 -18.93 -20.52 13.09
CA PRO A 111 -18.98 -20.47 11.63
C PRO A 111 -20.41 -20.63 11.13
N PHE A 112 -20.68 -20.04 9.95
CA PHE A 112 -21.91 -20.31 9.22
C PHE A 112 -21.81 -21.63 8.46
N VAL A 113 -22.92 -22.33 8.43
CA VAL A 113 -23.07 -23.57 7.66
C VAL A 113 -23.09 -23.24 6.18
N VAL A 114 -22.38 -24.04 5.39
CA VAL A 114 -22.40 -23.94 3.93
C VAL A 114 -23.54 -24.75 3.38
N SER A 115 -24.44 -24.12 2.64
CA SER A 115 -25.57 -24.78 1.95
C SER A 115 -25.07 -25.64 0.78
N SER A 116 -25.93 -26.50 0.27
CA SER A 116 -25.62 -27.40 -0.87
C SER A 116 -25.19 -26.68 -2.17
N ASP A 117 -25.51 -25.40 -2.29
CA ASP A 117 -25.08 -24.53 -3.40
C ASP A 117 -23.69 -23.88 -3.19
N GLY A 118 -22.99 -24.19 -2.09
CA GLY A 118 -21.67 -23.67 -1.77
C GLY A 118 -21.69 -22.28 -1.13
N THR A 119 -22.87 -21.73 -0.80
CA THR A 119 -23.01 -20.43 -0.14
C THR A 119 -23.37 -20.57 1.33
N THR A 120 -23.18 -19.53 2.14
CA THR A 120 -23.66 -19.46 3.53
C THR A 120 -25.09 -18.91 3.65
N THR A 121 -25.75 -18.64 2.51
CA THR A 121 -27.09 -18.08 2.42
C THR A 121 -28.12 -19.16 2.18
N PHE A 122 -29.10 -19.28 3.07
CA PHE A 122 -30.21 -20.24 2.98
C PHE A 122 -31.47 -19.67 2.35
N GLY A 123 -31.66 -18.35 2.39
CA GLY A 123 -32.73 -17.56 1.83
C GLY A 123 -32.52 -16.09 2.11
N GLU A 124 -33.53 -15.28 1.88
CA GLU A 124 -33.44 -13.82 2.08
C GLU A 124 -34.75 -13.26 2.64
N ILE A 125 -34.68 -12.35 3.57
CA ILE A 125 -35.82 -11.49 3.95
C ILE A 125 -35.88 -10.36 2.93
N THR A 126 -36.97 -10.24 2.21
CA THR A 126 -37.17 -9.30 1.12
C THR A 126 -37.96 -8.06 1.56
N GLU A 127 -37.99 -7.01 0.75
CA GLU A 127 -38.69 -5.75 1.03
C GLU A 127 -40.19 -5.92 1.32
N ASP A 128 -40.85 -6.89 0.68
CA ASP A 128 -42.27 -7.16 0.82
C ASP A 128 -42.69 -7.53 2.25
N THR A 129 -41.73 -7.93 3.07
CA THR A 129 -42.00 -8.33 4.47
C THR A 129 -42.11 -7.12 5.42
N GLY A 130 -41.64 -5.94 5.01
CA GLY A 130 -41.53 -4.77 5.87
C GLY A 130 -40.41 -4.89 6.93
N LEU A 131 -39.58 -5.93 6.88
CA LEU A 131 -38.43 -6.14 7.75
C LEU A 131 -37.14 -5.69 7.07
N THR A 132 -36.03 -5.72 7.81
CA THR A 132 -34.70 -5.43 7.24
C THR A 132 -34.34 -6.45 6.15
N VAL A 133 -34.07 -5.96 4.95
CA VAL A 133 -33.65 -6.81 3.82
C VAL A 133 -32.26 -7.32 4.09
N ALA A 134 -32.11 -8.64 4.25
CA ALA A 134 -30.83 -9.29 4.50
C ALA A 134 -30.89 -10.80 4.27
N PRO A 135 -29.79 -11.48 3.99
CA PRO A 135 -29.74 -12.93 3.83
C PRO A 135 -30.06 -13.67 5.13
N ILE A 136 -30.71 -14.83 5.00
CA ILE A 136 -30.91 -15.77 6.10
C ILE A 136 -29.73 -16.74 6.12
N LYS A 137 -29.01 -16.79 7.22
CA LYS A 137 -27.89 -17.70 7.45
C LYS A 137 -28.20 -18.71 8.56
N LEU A 138 -27.56 -19.87 8.50
CA LEU A 138 -27.59 -20.89 9.55
C LEU A 138 -26.20 -20.94 10.20
N SER A 139 -26.14 -20.66 11.51
CA SER A 139 -24.91 -20.85 12.28
C SER A 139 -24.73 -22.32 12.64
N GLU A 140 -23.49 -22.84 12.70
CA GLU A 140 -23.25 -24.15 13.32
C GLU A 140 -23.73 -24.18 14.78
N GLY A 141 -23.54 -23.09 15.49
CA GLY A 141 -24.04 -22.93 16.83
C GLY A 141 -23.49 -23.93 17.83
N VAL A 142 -24.22 -24.09 18.94
CA VAL A 142 -23.86 -24.99 20.04
C VAL A 142 -25.09 -25.73 20.56
N ALA A 143 -24.88 -26.93 21.09
CA ALA A 143 -25.87 -27.65 21.86
C ALA A 143 -25.17 -28.28 23.09
N ASP A 144 -25.84 -28.21 24.25
CA ASP A 144 -25.42 -28.97 25.43
C ASP A 144 -25.96 -30.44 25.37
N GLU A 145 -25.65 -31.25 26.38
CA GLU A 145 -26.11 -32.64 26.47
C GLU A 145 -27.64 -32.79 26.48
N MET A 146 -28.34 -31.73 26.89
CA MET A 146 -29.82 -31.67 26.88
C MET A 146 -30.38 -31.11 25.58
N GLY A 147 -29.52 -30.80 24.62
CA GLY A 147 -29.87 -30.17 23.35
C GLY A 147 -30.25 -28.69 23.45
N ASN A 148 -29.92 -28.00 24.58
CA ASN A 148 -30.12 -26.53 24.64
C ASN A 148 -28.99 -25.81 23.93
N GLY A 149 -29.34 -24.72 23.26
CA GLY A 149 -28.37 -23.95 22.48
C GLY A 149 -29.01 -23.18 21.34
N TYR A 150 -28.30 -23.11 20.22
CA TYR A 150 -28.81 -22.47 18.99
C TYR A 150 -28.07 -23.01 17.75
N GLY A 151 -28.62 -22.71 16.59
CA GLY A 151 -28.03 -23.07 15.30
C GLY A 151 -28.21 -24.54 14.94
N LEU A 152 -27.44 -25.00 13.96
CA LEU A 152 -27.52 -26.36 13.41
C LEU A 152 -27.47 -27.44 14.50
N ARG A 153 -26.48 -27.37 15.39
CA ARG A 153 -26.28 -28.37 16.45
C ARG A 153 -27.49 -28.50 17.37
N HIS A 154 -28.10 -27.38 17.74
CA HIS A 154 -29.29 -27.36 18.57
C HIS A 154 -30.52 -27.93 17.81
N ILE A 155 -30.71 -27.49 16.55
CA ILE A 155 -31.82 -27.96 15.72
C ILE A 155 -31.70 -29.49 15.49
N GLU A 156 -30.51 -29.99 15.17
CA GLU A 156 -30.27 -31.42 14.99
C GLU A 156 -30.57 -32.20 16.28
N ALA A 157 -30.03 -31.74 17.43
CA ALA A 157 -30.24 -32.44 18.70
C ALA A 157 -31.71 -32.50 19.15
N ARG A 158 -32.48 -31.46 18.87
CA ARG A 158 -33.88 -31.33 19.32
C ARG A 158 -34.92 -31.80 18.29
N HIS A 159 -34.63 -31.58 17.01
CA HIS A 159 -35.63 -31.72 15.95
C HIS A 159 -35.18 -32.58 14.76
N GLY A 160 -33.94 -33.06 14.74
CA GLY A 160 -33.40 -33.83 13.63
C GLY A 160 -34.25 -35.03 13.24
N ASP A 161 -34.73 -35.77 14.23
CA ASP A 161 -35.64 -36.91 13.98
C ASP A 161 -37.00 -36.50 13.40
N GLN A 162 -37.53 -35.35 13.83
CA GLN A 162 -38.78 -34.82 13.30
C GLN A 162 -38.62 -34.35 11.85
N ILE A 163 -37.48 -33.67 11.56
CA ILE A 163 -37.13 -33.22 10.23
C ILE A 163 -37.05 -34.40 9.26
N ARG A 164 -36.34 -35.46 9.66
CA ARG A 164 -36.24 -36.69 8.84
C ARG A 164 -37.59 -37.39 8.64
N LYS A 165 -38.46 -37.44 9.65
CA LYS A 165 -39.81 -37.96 9.52
C LYS A 165 -40.70 -37.12 8.60
N ALA A 166 -40.46 -35.82 8.52
CA ALA A 166 -41.13 -34.93 7.59
C ALA A 166 -40.61 -35.02 6.13
N GLY A 167 -39.64 -35.92 5.88
CA GLY A 167 -39.15 -36.21 4.54
C GLY A 167 -37.88 -35.44 4.11
N PHE A 168 -37.29 -34.62 4.99
CA PHE A 168 -36.03 -33.94 4.71
C PHE A 168 -34.84 -34.81 5.07
N SER A 169 -33.79 -34.78 4.27
CA SER A 169 -32.59 -35.58 4.50
C SER A 169 -31.68 -34.99 5.60
N SER A 170 -31.75 -33.68 5.82
CA SER A 170 -30.93 -32.98 6.81
C SER A 170 -31.60 -31.70 7.32
N VAL A 171 -31.04 -31.13 8.41
CA VAL A 171 -31.45 -29.81 8.94
C VAL A 171 -31.19 -28.71 7.93
N GLU A 172 -30.08 -28.77 7.23
CA GLU A 172 -29.70 -27.78 6.21
C GLU A 172 -30.72 -27.72 5.08
N GLU A 173 -31.16 -28.89 4.59
CA GLU A 173 -32.19 -28.98 3.57
C GLU A 173 -33.51 -28.38 4.05
N PHE A 174 -33.94 -28.73 5.28
CA PHE A 174 -35.14 -28.18 5.89
C PHE A 174 -35.05 -26.64 6.03
N VAL A 175 -33.96 -26.13 6.57
CA VAL A 175 -33.76 -24.66 6.72
C VAL A 175 -33.77 -23.97 5.36
N LYS A 176 -33.09 -24.55 4.35
CA LYS A 176 -33.10 -24.04 2.98
C LYS A 176 -34.49 -23.97 2.40
N TYR A 177 -35.27 -25.08 2.59
CA TYR A 177 -36.63 -25.16 2.12
C TYR A 177 -37.53 -24.08 2.72
N VAL A 178 -37.55 -23.94 4.06
CA VAL A 178 -38.37 -22.92 4.72
C VAL A 178 -37.92 -21.51 4.38
N ALA A 179 -36.61 -21.24 4.41
CA ALA A 179 -36.06 -19.92 4.13
C ALA A 179 -36.27 -19.44 2.68
N SER A 180 -36.44 -20.39 1.73
CA SER A 180 -36.70 -20.07 0.32
C SER A 180 -38.20 -20.02 -0.04
N ASN A 181 -39.09 -20.61 0.78
CA ASN A 181 -40.51 -20.79 0.46
C ASN A 181 -41.45 -20.27 1.56
N TYR A 182 -41.01 -19.36 2.42
CA TYR A 182 -41.85 -18.80 3.48
C TYR A 182 -42.87 -17.81 2.94
N ASP A 183 -44.05 -17.74 3.61
CA ASP A 183 -45.09 -16.74 3.36
C ASP A 183 -44.62 -15.34 3.83
N LYS A 184 -44.31 -14.49 2.88
CA LYS A 184 -43.83 -13.12 3.11
C LYS A 184 -44.86 -12.23 3.80
N HIS A 185 -46.12 -12.53 3.69
CA HIS A 185 -47.24 -11.76 4.26
C HIS A 185 -47.68 -12.24 5.63
N ASN A 186 -47.15 -13.40 6.10
CA ASN A 186 -47.54 -14.02 7.37
C ASN A 186 -46.35 -14.25 8.31
N ILE A 187 -45.47 -13.27 8.40
CA ILE A 187 -44.36 -13.28 9.37
C ILE A 187 -44.92 -12.90 10.75
N LYS A 188 -44.68 -13.74 11.74
CA LYS A 188 -45.16 -13.51 13.10
C LYS A 188 -44.01 -13.08 14.01
N ILE A 189 -44.28 -12.12 14.89
CA ILE A 189 -43.34 -11.77 15.95
C ILE A 189 -43.33 -12.90 16.98
N GLY A 190 -42.14 -13.45 17.21
CA GLY A 190 -41.92 -14.47 18.21
C GLY A 190 -41.70 -13.91 19.62
N LYS A 191 -41.21 -14.74 20.52
CA LYS A 191 -40.89 -14.26 21.88
C LYS A 191 -39.67 -13.33 21.87
N LYS A 192 -39.82 -12.21 22.55
CA LYS A 192 -38.68 -11.32 22.82
C LYS A 192 -37.73 -12.04 23.79
N ARG A 193 -36.45 -12.08 23.46
CA ARG A 193 -35.43 -12.68 24.32
C ARG A 193 -35.13 -11.80 25.55
N ALA A 194 -34.48 -12.39 26.55
CA ALA A 194 -34.08 -11.70 27.78
C ALA A 194 -33.13 -10.52 27.51
N ASN A 195 -32.34 -10.58 26.42
CA ASN A 195 -31.46 -9.49 25.95
C ASN A 195 -32.20 -8.40 25.14
N GLY A 196 -33.53 -8.50 25.01
CA GLY A 196 -34.34 -7.52 24.29
C GLY A 196 -34.44 -7.72 22.78
N VAL A 197 -33.77 -8.72 22.22
CA VAL A 197 -33.80 -9.01 20.77
C VAL A 197 -35.15 -9.67 20.41
N GLU A 198 -35.76 -9.18 19.34
CA GLU A 198 -37.01 -9.75 18.79
C GLU A 198 -36.65 -10.91 17.87
N THR A 199 -37.43 -11.97 17.98
CA THR A 199 -37.41 -13.13 17.06
C THR A 199 -38.61 -13.06 16.16
N TYR A 200 -38.46 -13.57 14.94
CA TYR A 200 -39.52 -13.62 13.96
C TYR A 200 -39.72 -15.09 13.53
N LEU A 201 -40.97 -15.47 13.28
CA LEU A 201 -41.31 -16.76 12.76
C LEU A 201 -41.63 -16.62 11.27
N ILE A 202 -40.90 -17.35 10.48
CA ILE A 202 -41.18 -17.54 9.05
C ILE A 202 -41.68 -18.95 8.84
N GLN A 203 -42.78 -19.09 8.11
CA GLN A 203 -43.46 -20.35 7.86
C GLN A 203 -43.51 -20.62 6.36
N ALA A 204 -43.15 -21.83 5.93
CA ALA A 204 -43.25 -22.20 4.53
C ALA A 204 -44.71 -22.16 4.03
N GLU A 205 -44.87 -21.76 2.76
CA GLU A 205 -46.16 -21.80 2.05
C GLU A 205 -46.47 -23.22 1.59
N ASP A 206 -46.74 -24.11 2.53
CA ASP A 206 -47.10 -25.48 2.25
C ASP A 206 -48.27 -25.95 3.14
N GLU A 207 -48.74 -27.19 2.93
CA GLU A 207 -49.81 -27.80 3.74
C GLU A 207 -49.34 -28.17 5.16
N HIS A 208 -48.02 -28.02 5.42
CA HIS A 208 -47.38 -28.36 6.67
C HIS A 208 -46.99 -27.07 7.47
N SER A 209 -46.90 -27.21 8.77
CA SER A 209 -46.50 -26.10 9.63
C SER A 209 -44.99 -26.09 9.82
N ASN A 210 -44.23 -25.95 8.71
CA ASN A 210 -42.77 -25.87 8.74
C ASN A 210 -42.34 -24.46 9.08
N VAL A 211 -41.77 -24.23 10.28
CA VAL A 211 -41.50 -22.89 10.83
C VAL A 211 -40.08 -22.78 11.30
N LEU A 212 -39.43 -21.68 10.95
CA LEU A 212 -38.14 -21.27 11.49
C LEU A 212 -38.30 -20.00 12.35
N TYR A 213 -37.52 -19.92 13.43
CA TYR A 213 -37.23 -18.67 14.12
C TYR A 213 -36.00 -18.03 13.53
N VAL A 214 -36.11 -16.78 13.12
CA VAL A 214 -35.02 -15.96 12.65
C VAL A 214 -34.83 -14.73 13.54
N GLU A 215 -33.61 -14.29 13.69
CA GLU A 215 -33.19 -13.16 14.51
C GLU A 215 -32.22 -12.32 13.71
N LEU A 216 -32.46 -11.00 13.66
CA LEU A 216 -31.55 -10.09 12.98
C LEU A 216 -30.27 -9.93 13.79
N SER A 217 -29.13 -9.98 13.11
CA SER A 217 -27.81 -9.65 13.70
C SER A 217 -27.80 -8.22 14.22
N LYS A 218 -26.94 -7.92 15.20
CA LYS A 218 -26.87 -6.58 15.81
C LYS A 218 -26.48 -5.50 14.82
N ASP A 219 -25.68 -5.86 13.82
CA ASP A 219 -25.26 -4.95 12.74
C ASP A 219 -26.26 -4.87 11.58
N GLY A 220 -27.32 -5.68 11.62
CA GLY A 220 -28.35 -5.74 10.58
C GLY A 220 -27.92 -6.41 9.28
N SER A 221 -26.77 -7.07 9.23
CA SER A 221 -26.21 -7.59 7.99
C SER A 221 -26.75 -8.97 7.57
N TYR A 222 -27.36 -9.72 8.49
CA TYR A 222 -27.98 -11.02 8.22
C TYR A 222 -29.04 -11.40 9.25
N TRP A 223 -29.91 -12.31 8.85
CA TRP A 223 -30.83 -13.03 9.75
C TRP A 223 -30.21 -14.39 10.09
N VAL A 224 -30.20 -14.77 11.37
CA VAL A 224 -29.70 -16.07 11.77
C VAL A 224 -30.85 -16.99 12.16
N SER A 225 -30.90 -18.20 11.60
CA SER A 225 -31.78 -19.27 12.06
C SER A 225 -31.24 -19.84 13.38
N ARG A 226 -31.97 -19.60 14.46
CA ARG A 226 -31.52 -19.95 15.81
C ARG A 226 -32.22 -21.17 16.38
N ASN A 227 -33.48 -21.38 16.02
CA ASN A 227 -34.30 -22.43 16.59
C ASN A 227 -35.43 -22.82 15.63
N LEU A 228 -36.05 -23.92 15.90
CA LEU A 228 -37.15 -24.46 15.13
C LEU A 228 -38.36 -24.69 16.07
N VAL A 229 -39.60 -24.46 15.59
CA VAL A 229 -40.79 -24.53 16.44
C VAL A 229 -41.96 -25.26 15.78
N GLY A 230 -41.88 -26.05 14.95
CA GLY A 230 -43.02 -26.80 14.43
C GLY A 230 -42.69 -27.52 13.15
N ILE A 231 -42.78 -28.81 13.21
CA ILE A 231 -42.83 -29.68 12.05
C ILE A 231 -44.16 -30.38 12.17
N SER A 232 -45.06 -30.15 11.23
CA SER A 232 -46.26 -30.97 11.13
C SER A 232 -45.89 -32.24 10.37
N ILE A 233 -46.13 -33.39 10.99
CA ILE A 233 -45.95 -34.70 10.39
C ILE A 233 -47.30 -35.11 9.77
#